data_4f94ab016badfdfba27b54e43c2097e7
#
_entry.id   4f94ab016badfdfba27b54e43c2097e7
#
_cell.length_a   1.000
_cell.length_b   1.000
_cell.length_c   1.000
_cell.angle_alpha   90.00
_cell.angle_beta   90.00
_cell.angle_gamma   90.00
#
_symmetry.space_group_name_H-M   'P 1'
#
loop_
_entity.id
_entity.type
_entity.pdbx_description
1 polymer ?
#
loop_
_entity_poly.entity_id
_entity_poly.type
_entity_poly.pdbx_seq_one_letter_code
_entity_poly.pdbx_strand_id
1 'polypeptide(L)'
;MFLKKIKKNSFFRLTTVPIFLLASFLSILFSTQFSVSTYAATYLNLSIPRANVDFQFNQAENAASAFKEDFAVVEYSTNNTTGFTAYVSSIDEDTSLNHTDSSVTQKITSITSPSNASSFSPKNWGYLATQSQYNGIFKPIPKSSQPEQVLNISMTEIAKFFLHFGVKTGPDLPAGTYSKKILVTAITNRVPTTATLKVGKDFVSTINSLDGLGDIKEFKRSSTAPGASVSTKLASIPTSEIPAYLWYDAPTKTVFWWSDADTVYANEDSSSMFFSLGDVEKIDMDGINTSRVKNMSSMFHSGKNLYREINLANLDTSNVEDMSYMFATHGTKTMENILPLDLSHFNTSKVKDMSHMFSNTFVPSLNIRSFDTSNVENMRAMFIDLVNITDLDLSGWNVKKVNNILSLFVRDHKLKNLNLSGWELDSVTDMNSMFSGLLDLISLNLTGFTTKNVTNMEYMFHGLI
;
A
#
# COMPACT_ATOMS: atom_id res chain seq x y z
N MET A 1 -1.98 33.49 -25.28
CA MET A 1 -2.67 34.75 -25.38
C MET A 1 -4.16 34.54 -25.07
N PHE A 2 -4.51 34.46 -23.79
CA PHE A 2 -5.87 34.63 -23.26
C PHE A 2 -5.80 34.53 -21.73
N LEU A 3 -5.23 35.53 -21.12
CA LEU A 3 -5.26 35.75 -19.67
C LEU A 3 -5.42 37.26 -19.50
N LYS A 4 -6.67 37.71 -19.47
CA LYS A 4 -7.02 39.04 -18.86
C LYS A 4 -8.53 39.15 -18.70
N LYS A 5 -8.97 39.06 -17.48
CA LYS A 5 -10.06 39.72 -16.79
C LYS A 5 -10.82 38.80 -15.85
N ILE A 6 -10.31 38.66 -14.66
CA ILE A 6 -11.17 38.47 -13.50
C ILE A 6 -10.81 39.62 -12.53
N LYS A 7 -11.75 40.57 -12.40
CA LYS A 7 -11.66 41.68 -11.49
C LYS A 7 -11.83 41.21 -10.03
N LYS A 8 -10.97 41.78 -9.21
CA LYS A 8 -11.01 41.86 -7.73
C LYS A 8 -12.42 41.78 -7.13
N ASN A 9 -12.63 40.76 -6.28
CA ASN A 9 -13.20 40.85 -4.93
C ASN A 9 -13.68 39.44 -4.53
N SER A 10 -12.78 38.67 -3.97
CA SER A 10 -13.02 37.61 -2.99
C SER A 10 -11.76 36.76 -2.90
N PHE A 11 -11.02 36.88 -1.81
CA PHE A 11 -9.85 36.05 -1.54
C PHE A 11 -10.32 34.69 -1.05
N PHE A 12 -10.44 33.72 -1.96
CA PHE A 12 -10.46 32.30 -1.64
C PHE A 12 -9.19 31.66 -2.19
N ARG A 13 -8.37 31.09 -1.32
CA ARG A 13 -7.36 30.15 -1.75
C ARG A 13 -7.98 28.76 -1.70
N LEU A 14 -8.39 28.24 -2.85
CA LEU A 14 -8.49 26.80 -3.05
C LEU A 14 -7.07 26.26 -3.18
N THR A 15 -6.61 25.49 -2.23
CA THR A 15 -5.45 24.62 -2.43
C THR A 15 -5.96 23.25 -2.87
N THR A 16 -6.27 23.13 -4.16
CA THR A 16 -6.28 21.82 -4.81
C THR A 16 -4.83 21.49 -5.14
N VAL A 17 -4.32 20.39 -4.64
CA VAL A 17 -3.08 19.80 -5.15
C VAL A 17 -3.45 19.01 -6.40
N PRO A 18 -3.13 19.49 -7.62
CA PRO A 18 -3.38 18.72 -8.82
C PRO A 18 -2.22 17.73 -9.00
N ILE A 19 -2.53 16.46 -9.01
CA ILE A 19 -1.63 15.46 -9.60
C ILE A 19 -1.73 15.65 -11.11
N PHE A 20 -0.72 16.34 -11.71
CA PHE A 20 -0.56 16.40 -13.15
C PHE A 20 0.01 15.08 -13.64
N LEU A 21 -0.81 14.27 -14.31
CA LEU A 21 -0.34 13.24 -15.23
C LEU A 21 -0.09 13.90 -16.59
N LEU A 22 1.18 14.01 -16.98
CA LEU A 22 1.56 14.35 -18.36
C LEU A 22 1.25 13.14 -19.26
N ALA A 23 0.20 13.24 -20.05
CA ALA A 23 -0.03 12.34 -21.17
C ALA A 23 0.70 12.87 -22.40
N SER A 24 1.81 12.26 -22.78
CA SER A 24 2.44 12.46 -24.09
C SER A 24 1.69 11.65 -25.15
N PHE A 25 1.15 12.33 -26.15
CA PHE A 25 0.54 11.71 -27.32
C PHE A 25 1.59 11.00 -28.18
N LEU A 26 1.42 9.70 -28.39
CA LEU A 26 1.95 8.99 -29.55
C LEU A 26 0.81 8.22 -30.19
N SER A 27 0.39 8.67 -31.39
CA SER A 27 -0.65 8.04 -32.18
C SER A 27 -0.10 6.80 -32.89
N ILE A 28 -0.60 5.60 -32.55
CA ILE A 28 -0.55 4.42 -33.41
C ILE A 28 -1.98 3.87 -33.54
N LEU A 29 -2.49 3.86 -34.76
CA LEU A 29 -3.78 3.25 -35.11
C LEU A 29 -3.69 1.73 -34.94
N PHE A 30 -4.45 1.17 -33.99
CA PHE A 30 -5.05 -0.16 -34.09
C PHE A 30 -6.44 -0.13 -33.49
N SER A 31 -7.42 -0.50 -34.30
CA SER A 31 -8.82 -0.60 -33.91
C SER A 31 -9.05 -1.81 -33.01
N THR A 32 -9.03 -1.60 -31.67
CA THR A 32 -9.71 -2.43 -30.70
C THR A 32 -10.48 -1.50 -29.80
N GLN A 33 -11.79 -1.73 -29.68
CA GLN A 33 -12.65 -0.97 -28.79
C GLN A 33 -12.21 -1.23 -27.33
N PHE A 34 -11.35 -0.38 -26.80
CA PHE A 34 -11.20 -0.25 -25.35
C PHE A 34 -12.32 0.67 -24.88
N SER A 35 -13.24 0.16 -24.10
CA SER A 35 -14.09 0.98 -23.26
C SER A 35 -13.22 1.63 -22.19
N VAL A 36 -12.69 2.82 -22.48
CA VAL A 36 -12.11 3.68 -21.46
C VAL A 36 -13.28 4.15 -20.62
N SER A 37 -13.44 3.60 -19.42
CA SER A 37 -14.26 4.25 -18.42
C SER A 37 -13.58 5.57 -18.08
N THR A 38 -14.07 6.65 -18.68
CA THR A 38 -13.69 8.00 -18.30
C THR A 38 -14.20 8.22 -16.88
N TYR A 39 -13.35 8.01 -15.87
CA TYR A 39 -13.63 8.52 -14.54
C TYR A 39 -13.72 10.03 -14.66
N ALA A 40 -14.92 10.57 -14.47
CA ALA A 40 -15.10 12.00 -14.34
C ALA A 40 -14.19 12.48 -13.19
N ALA A 41 -13.33 13.46 -13.48
CA ALA A 41 -12.44 13.99 -12.45
C ALA A 41 -13.25 14.37 -11.21
N THR A 42 -12.81 13.96 -10.03
CA THR A 42 -13.45 14.33 -8.79
C THR A 42 -13.40 15.84 -8.63
N TYR A 43 -14.53 16.45 -8.31
CA TYR A 43 -14.61 17.87 -8.03
C TYR A 43 -15.18 18.12 -6.63
N LEU A 44 -14.81 19.25 -6.09
CA LEU A 44 -15.40 19.86 -4.91
C LEU A 44 -15.59 21.34 -5.19
N ASN A 45 -16.84 21.78 -5.23
CA ASN A 45 -17.18 23.18 -5.31
C ASN A 45 -17.58 23.68 -3.94
N LEU A 46 -17.03 24.82 -3.54
CA LEU A 46 -17.37 25.53 -2.32
C LEU A 46 -17.71 26.97 -2.67
N SER A 47 -18.85 27.45 -2.25
CA SER A 47 -19.25 28.85 -2.40
C SER A 47 -19.77 29.41 -1.09
N ILE A 48 -19.60 30.71 -0.87
CA ILE A 48 -20.16 31.44 0.27
C ILE A 48 -20.97 32.58 -0.26
N PRO A 49 -22.25 32.36 -0.60
CA PRO A 49 -23.11 33.43 -1.18
C PRO A 49 -23.27 34.64 -0.27
N ARG A 50 -23.20 34.44 1.04
CA ARG A 50 -23.18 35.46 2.06
C ARG A 50 -21.89 35.36 2.86
N ALA A 51 -20.84 36.01 2.37
CA ALA A 51 -19.49 35.91 2.91
C ALA A 51 -19.14 36.96 3.97
N ASN A 52 -19.90 38.07 4.04
CA ASN A 52 -19.63 39.15 4.98
C ASN A 52 -20.56 39.04 6.19
N VAL A 53 -19.96 39.00 7.36
CA VAL A 53 -20.62 39.08 8.66
C VAL A 53 -19.97 40.21 9.40
N ASP A 54 -20.62 41.37 9.33
CA ASP A 54 -20.11 42.62 9.91
C ASP A 54 -20.97 43.03 11.11
N PHE A 55 -20.32 43.18 12.24
CA PHE A 55 -20.99 43.66 13.46
C PHE A 55 -20.76 45.15 13.63
N GLN A 56 -21.86 45.91 13.58
CA GLN A 56 -21.85 47.34 13.88
C GLN A 56 -22.50 47.59 15.25
N PHE A 57 -21.85 48.35 16.08
CA PHE A 57 -22.30 48.65 17.42
C PHE A 57 -22.30 50.15 17.66
N ASN A 58 -23.40 50.64 18.26
CA ASN A 58 -23.48 52.01 18.75
C ASN A 58 -23.06 52.06 20.23
N GLN A 59 -22.91 53.29 20.74
CA GLN A 59 -22.41 53.48 22.11
C GLN A 59 -23.39 52.99 23.18
N ALA A 60 -24.69 53.04 22.95
CA ALA A 60 -25.71 52.56 23.88
C ALA A 60 -25.70 51.02 23.96
N GLU A 61 -25.52 50.34 22.82
CA GLU A 61 -25.38 48.87 22.77
C GLU A 61 -24.09 48.40 23.47
N ASN A 62 -23.01 49.15 23.32
CA ASN A 62 -21.75 48.85 23.99
C ASN A 62 -21.89 49.06 25.52
N ALA A 63 -22.50 50.12 25.97
CA ALA A 63 -22.78 50.38 27.38
C ALA A 63 -23.68 49.31 28.00
N ALA A 64 -24.63 48.77 27.24
CA ALA A 64 -25.51 47.68 27.66
C ALA A 64 -24.89 46.28 27.57
N SER A 65 -23.68 46.16 27.06
CA SER A 65 -23.05 44.83 26.74
C SER A 65 -23.97 43.97 25.89
N ALA A 66 -24.51 44.53 24.81
CA ALA A 66 -25.47 43.84 23.93
C ALA A 66 -24.84 42.60 23.26
N PHE A 67 -25.64 41.56 23.10
CA PHE A 67 -25.26 40.38 22.30
C PHE A 67 -25.89 40.51 20.91
N LYS A 68 -25.08 40.25 19.88
CA LYS A 68 -25.54 40.14 18.48
C LYS A 68 -25.06 38.83 17.89
N GLU A 69 -25.88 38.31 16.98
CA GLU A 69 -25.55 37.11 16.21
C GLU A 69 -25.85 37.38 14.74
N ASP A 70 -24.99 36.82 13.87
CA ASP A 70 -25.21 36.77 12.45
C ASP A 70 -24.57 35.54 11.87
N PHE A 71 -24.84 35.16 10.61
CA PHE A 71 -24.35 33.92 10.03
C PHE A 71 -23.93 34.09 8.57
N ALA A 72 -22.96 33.27 8.17
CA ALA A 72 -22.60 33.01 6.80
C ALA A 72 -23.18 31.66 6.34
N VAL A 73 -23.50 31.54 5.05
CA VAL A 73 -23.94 30.31 4.43
C VAL A 73 -22.80 29.77 3.58
N VAL A 74 -22.43 28.50 3.79
CA VAL A 74 -21.45 27.79 2.98
C VAL A 74 -22.18 26.73 2.19
N GLU A 75 -22.19 26.86 0.87
CA GLU A 75 -22.78 25.89 -0.06
C GLU A 75 -21.68 25.02 -0.66
N TYR A 76 -21.94 23.75 -0.80
CA TYR A 76 -20.98 22.80 -1.36
C TYR A 76 -21.64 21.81 -2.31
N SER A 77 -20.86 21.30 -3.27
CA SER A 77 -21.21 20.17 -4.12
C SER A 77 -19.97 19.35 -4.44
N THR A 78 -20.10 18.04 -4.42
CA THR A 78 -19.02 17.12 -4.79
C THR A 78 -19.56 15.88 -5.50
N ASN A 79 -18.80 15.36 -6.47
CA ASN A 79 -19.03 14.03 -7.06
C ASN A 79 -18.10 12.99 -6.44
N ASN A 80 -17.28 13.34 -5.45
CA ASN A 80 -16.46 12.39 -4.76
C ASN A 80 -17.31 11.45 -3.90
N THR A 81 -17.28 10.14 -4.18
CA THR A 81 -18.09 9.11 -3.49
C THR A 81 -17.72 8.97 -2.02
N THR A 82 -16.53 9.38 -1.63
CA THR A 82 -16.08 9.43 -0.23
C THR A 82 -16.28 10.80 0.41
N GLY A 83 -16.86 11.76 -0.34
CA GLY A 83 -17.19 13.09 0.16
C GLY A 83 -15.98 14.00 0.38
N PHE A 84 -16.06 14.82 1.41
CA PHE A 84 -15.03 15.79 1.76
C PHE A 84 -15.06 16.14 3.26
N THR A 85 -13.99 16.75 3.73
CA THR A 85 -13.87 17.29 5.09
C THR A 85 -13.67 18.80 5.02
N ALA A 86 -14.45 19.58 5.79
CA ALA A 86 -14.30 21.01 5.88
C ALA A 86 -13.78 21.48 7.23
N TYR A 87 -12.94 22.51 7.18
CA TYR A 87 -12.28 23.12 8.33
C TYR A 87 -12.54 24.62 8.37
N VAL A 88 -12.54 25.18 9.57
CA VAL A 88 -12.65 26.62 9.83
C VAL A 88 -11.46 27.07 10.64
N SER A 89 -10.92 28.24 10.32
CA SER A 89 -9.91 28.93 11.12
C SER A 89 -9.97 30.45 10.93
N SER A 90 -9.34 31.21 11.82
CA SER A 90 -8.97 32.59 11.49
C SER A 90 -7.90 32.60 10.39
N ILE A 91 -7.74 33.72 9.71
CA ILE A 91 -6.72 33.87 8.67
C ILE A 91 -5.28 33.94 9.23
N ASP A 92 -5.16 34.25 10.50
CA ASP A 92 -3.91 34.41 11.22
C ASP A 92 -4.03 33.89 12.67
N GLU A 93 -3.00 34.06 13.47
CA GLU A 93 -2.97 33.64 14.88
C GLU A 93 -3.75 34.52 15.84
N ASP A 94 -4.06 35.78 15.44
CA ASP A 94 -4.94 36.66 16.22
C ASP A 94 -6.41 36.30 15.94
N THR A 95 -7.08 35.72 16.91
CA THR A 95 -8.49 35.31 16.81
C THR A 95 -9.47 36.43 17.21
N SER A 96 -9.01 37.64 17.41
CA SER A 96 -9.86 38.78 17.83
C SER A 96 -10.55 39.48 16.65
N LEU A 97 -11.74 40.00 16.89
CA LEU A 97 -12.35 41.02 16.02
C LEU A 97 -11.64 42.36 16.24
N ASN A 98 -11.18 42.97 15.15
CA ASN A 98 -10.50 44.23 15.18
C ASN A 98 -11.42 45.33 14.63
N HIS A 99 -11.33 46.52 15.20
CA HIS A 99 -12.05 47.66 14.67
C HIS A 99 -11.53 48.01 13.27
N THR A 100 -12.42 48.46 12.37
CA THR A 100 -12.04 48.80 10.98
C THR A 100 -11.19 50.08 10.91
N ASP A 101 -11.29 50.98 11.89
CA ASP A 101 -10.34 52.04 12.08
C ASP A 101 -9.13 51.54 12.89
N SER A 102 -7.98 51.54 12.25
CA SER A 102 -6.73 51.03 12.83
C SER A 102 -6.18 51.85 14.00
N SER A 103 -6.69 53.06 14.23
CA SER A 103 -6.34 53.86 15.40
C SER A 103 -7.01 53.37 16.70
N VAL A 104 -8.06 52.56 16.58
CA VAL A 104 -8.76 51.93 17.70
C VAL A 104 -8.04 50.62 18.06
N THR A 105 -7.47 50.58 19.26
CA THR A 105 -6.71 49.42 19.73
C THR A 105 -7.55 48.40 20.50
N GLN A 106 -8.75 48.73 20.88
CA GLN A 106 -9.68 47.85 21.60
C GLN A 106 -10.16 46.73 20.67
N LYS A 107 -10.13 45.49 21.18
CA LYS A 107 -10.51 44.29 20.44
C LYS A 107 -11.64 43.56 21.16
N ILE A 108 -12.37 42.74 20.38
CA ILE A 108 -13.29 41.74 20.91
C ILE A 108 -12.59 40.40 20.81
N THR A 109 -12.24 39.77 21.94
CA THR A 109 -11.44 38.53 21.97
C THR A 109 -12.32 37.33 21.77
N SER A 110 -11.73 36.23 21.24
CA SER A 110 -12.44 34.96 21.17
C SER A 110 -12.73 34.41 22.58
N ILE A 111 -13.88 33.76 22.77
CA ILE A 111 -14.12 32.96 23.97
C ILE A 111 -13.04 31.87 24.08
N THR A 112 -12.79 31.40 25.30
CA THR A 112 -11.74 30.38 25.60
C THR A 112 -12.28 28.97 25.76
N SER A 113 -13.59 28.83 25.92
CA SER A 113 -14.30 27.55 26.05
C SER A 113 -15.69 27.62 25.40
N PRO A 114 -16.28 26.50 24.98
CA PRO A 114 -17.64 26.46 24.46
C PRO A 114 -18.64 27.10 25.44
N SER A 115 -19.49 28.00 24.93
CA SER A 115 -20.38 28.80 25.74
C SER A 115 -21.68 29.16 24.99
N ASN A 116 -22.81 29.28 25.68
CA ASN A 116 -24.01 29.84 25.11
C ASN A 116 -23.99 31.39 25.16
N ALA A 117 -24.86 32.04 24.43
CA ALA A 117 -24.91 33.50 24.30
C ALA A 117 -25.00 34.23 25.64
N SER A 118 -25.76 33.68 26.60
CA SER A 118 -25.95 34.31 27.94
C SER A 118 -24.67 34.25 28.79
N SER A 119 -23.78 33.29 28.55
CA SER A 119 -22.55 33.06 29.29
C SER A 119 -21.35 33.85 28.74
N PHE A 120 -21.47 34.53 27.62
CA PHE A 120 -20.38 35.37 27.09
C PHE A 120 -20.03 36.48 28.07
N SER A 121 -18.74 36.60 28.36
CA SER A 121 -18.25 37.84 29.01
C SER A 121 -18.32 39.01 28.04
N PRO A 122 -18.44 40.26 28.51
CA PRO A 122 -18.32 41.43 27.66
C PRO A 122 -17.02 41.41 26.83
N LYS A 123 -17.08 41.90 25.60
CA LYS A 123 -15.97 41.92 24.63
C LYS A 123 -15.48 40.54 24.21
N ASN A 124 -16.40 39.55 24.14
CA ASN A 124 -16.12 38.23 23.62
C ASN A 124 -16.95 37.88 22.39
N TRP A 125 -16.41 37.01 21.56
CA TRP A 125 -17.09 36.44 20.43
C TRP A 125 -16.70 34.98 20.18
N GLY A 126 -17.52 34.26 19.44
CA GLY A 126 -17.28 32.85 19.08
C GLY A 126 -18.06 32.45 17.86
N TYR A 127 -17.88 31.23 17.39
CA TYR A 127 -18.58 30.65 16.25
C TYR A 127 -19.32 29.36 16.58
N LEU A 128 -20.31 29.03 15.76
CA LEU A 128 -21.02 27.75 15.77
C LEU A 128 -21.21 27.28 14.33
N ALA A 129 -20.78 26.08 13.99
CA ALA A 129 -21.04 25.44 12.70
C ALA A 129 -22.22 24.45 12.85
N THR A 130 -23.19 24.51 11.94
CA THR A 130 -24.36 23.60 11.97
C THR A 130 -24.91 23.33 10.57
N GLN A 131 -25.35 22.10 10.32
CA GLN A 131 -26.08 21.72 9.11
C GLN A 131 -27.60 21.80 9.30
N SER A 132 -28.13 21.41 10.46
CA SER A 132 -29.57 21.25 10.65
C SER A 132 -30.10 21.71 11.98
N GLN A 133 -29.41 21.52 13.09
CA GLN A 133 -29.87 21.91 14.42
C GLN A 133 -28.97 22.97 15.04
N TYR A 134 -29.56 24.15 15.29
CA TYR A 134 -28.94 25.20 16.07
C TYR A 134 -29.04 24.86 17.56
N ASN A 135 -27.91 24.60 18.21
CA ASN A 135 -27.84 24.26 19.63
C ASN A 135 -27.45 25.42 20.54
N GLY A 136 -27.16 26.59 19.98
CA GLY A 136 -26.79 27.81 20.69
C GLY A 136 -25.45 27.77 21.44
N ILE A 137 -24.60 26.77 21.20
CA ILE A 137 -23.30 26.65 21.86
C ILE A 137 -22.20 27.10 20.90
N PHE A 138 -21.66 28.26 21.15
CA PHE A 138 -20.55 28.82 20.40
C PHE A 138 -19.22 28.27 20.91
N LYS A 139 -18.28 28.09 20.00
CA LYS A 139 -16.92 27.63 20.24
C LYS A 139 -15.92 28.79 20.10
N PRO A 140 -14.72 28.67 20.68
CA PRO A 140 -13.61 29.58 20.40
C PRO A 140 -13.28 29.60 18.90
N ILE A 141 -12.86 30.75 18.40
CA ILE A 141 -12.38 30.87 17.02
C ILE A 141 -11.05 30.15 16.88
N PRO A 142 -10.92 29.16 15.97
CA PRO A 142 -9.67 28.45 15.80
C PRO A 142 -8.59 29.31 15.15
N LYS A 143 -7.35 29.12 15.54
CA LYS A 143 -6.19 29.81 14.96
C LYS A 143 -5.86 29.26 13.57
N SER A 144 -5.11 30.02 12.77
CA SER A 144 -4.64 29.57 11.45
C SER A 144 -3.75 28.31 11.52
N SER A 145 -2.96 28.17 12.60
CA SER A 145 -2.11 26.99 12.84
C SER A 145 -2.86 25.75 13.32
N GLN A 146 -4.12 25.91 13.77
CA GLN A 146 -4.94 24.83 14.34
C GLN A 146 -6.39 24.93 13.81
N PRO A 147 -6.62 24.66 12.51
CA PRO A 147 -7.97 24.66 11.94
C PRO A 147 -8.85 23.61 12.62
N GLU A 148 -10.10 23.95 12.89
CA GLU A 148 -11.06 23.01 13.46
C GLU A 148 -11.91 22.37 12.37
N GLN A 149 -12.05 21.04 12.41
CA GLN A 149 -12.95 20.30 11.54
C GLN A 149 -14.40 20.60 11.95
N VAL A 150 -15.18 21.13 11.01
CA VAL A 150 -16.59 21.50 11.23
C VAL A 150 -17.56 20.59 10.51
N LEU A 151 -17.08 19.88 9.49
CA LEU A 151 -17.91 19.02 8.66
C LEU A 151 -17.09 17.86 8.12
N ASN A 152 -17.69 16.67 8.09
CA ASN A 152 -17.16 15.50 7.37
C ASN A 152 -18.35 14.82 6.68
N ILE A 153 -18.32 14.81 5.35
CA ILE A 153 -19.33 14.20 4.49
C ILE A 153 -18.69 12.97 3.84
N SER A 154 -19.37 11.84 3.88
CA SER A 154 -18.86 10.54 3.38
C SER A 154 -19.56 10.07 2.10
N MET A 155 -20.25 10.95 1.38
CA MET A 155 -20.97 10.62 0.14
C MET A 155 -20.98 11.81 -0.83
N THR A 156 -21.44 11.57 -2.05
CA THR A 156 -21.74 12.63 -3.00
C THR A 156 -22.96 13.42 -2.53
N GLU A 157 -22.83 14.73 -2.38
CA GLU A 157 -23.91 15.57 -1.88
C GLU A 157 -23.82 17.00 -2.47
N ILE A 158 -25.00 17.63 -2.58
CA ILE A 158 -25.16 19.06 -2.78
C ILE A 158 -25.95 19.59 -1.61
N ALA A 159 -25.32 20.35 -0.75
CA ALA A 159 -25.96 20.85 0.46
C ALA A 159 -25.31 22.14 0.96
N LYS A 160 -25.69 22.56 2.16
CA LYS A 160 -25.14 23.75 2.80
C LYS A 160 -24.98 23.53 4.30
N PHE A 161 -24.06 24.29 4.89
CA PHE A 161 -23.98 24.47 6.34
C PHE A 161 -23.85 25.93 6.69
N PHE A 162 -24.14 26.25 7.95
CA PHE A 162 -24.18 27.60 8.46
C PHE A 162 -23.05 27.81 9.45
N LEU A 163 -22.39 28.97 9.32
CA LEU A 163 -21.43 29.44 10.30
C LEU A 163 -22.04 30.63 11.01
N HIS A 164 -22.52 30.42 12.21
CA HIS A 164 -23.05 31.47 13.08
C HIS A 164 -21.92 32.11 13.87
N PHE A 165 -21.97 33.39 14.05
CA PHE A 165 -21.04 34.17 14.86
C PHE A 165 -21.79 34.92 15.91
N GLY A 166 -21.47 34.71 17.17
CA GLY A 166 -22.03 35.43 18.31
C GLY A 166 -21.02 36.41 18.89
N VAL A 167 -21.43 37.62 19.15
CA VAL A 167 -20.60 38.69 19.71
C VAL A 167 -21.31 39.36 20.85
N LYS A 168 -20.64 39.52 21.98
CA LYS A 168 -21.09 40.36 23.11
C LYS A 168 -20.18 41.57 23.25
N THR A 169 -20.78 42.74 23.20
CA THR A 169 -20.06 44.02 23.34
C THR A 169 -19.66 44.31 24.79
N GLY A 170 -19.13 45.52 25.03
CA GLY A 170 -18.77 45.95 26.37
C GLY A 170 -18.63 47.47 26.50
N PRO A 171 -18.75 48.06 27.72
CA PRO A 171 -18.94 49.49 27.93
C PRO A 171 -17.79 50.35 27.41
N ASP A 172 -16.55 49.85 27.39
CA ASP A 172 -15.40 50.65 26.93
C ASP A 172 -15.05 50.38 25.45
N LEU A 173 -15.96 49.75 24.71
CA LEU A 173 -15.73 49.47 23.31
C LEU A 173 -16.14 50.68 22.48
N PRO A 174 -15.27 51.27 21.63
CA PRO A 174 -15.66 52.32 20.70
C PRO A 174 -16.79 51.91 19.77
N ALA A 175 -17.68 52.84 19.45
CA ALA A 175 -18.69 52.62 18.43
C ALA A 175 -18.03 52.47 17.05
N GLY A 176 -18.54 51.53 16.23
CA GLY A 176 -18.04 51.33 14.89
C GLY A 176 -18.21 49.90 14.42
N THR A 177 -17.48 49.53 13.35
CA THR A 177 -17.50 48.20 12.75
C THR A 177 -16.31 47.40 13.21
N TYR A 178 -16.57 46.19 13.67
CA TYR A 178 -15.56 45.19 14.06
C TYR A 178 -15.61 44.00 13.09
N SER A 179 -14.47 43.61 12.57
CA SER A 179 -14.39 42.56 11.56
C SER A 179 -13.22 41.60 11.77
N LYS A 180 -13.35 40.36 11.26
CA LYS A 180 -12.31 39.35 11.15
C LYS A 180 -12.55 38.49 9.92
N LYS A 181 -11.48 38.19 9.22
CA LYS A 181 -11.54 37.22 8.13
C LYS A 181 -11.45 35.80 8.70
N ILE A 182 -12.43 34.97 8.36
CA ILE A 182 -12.48 33.56 8.67
C ILE A 182 -12.22 32.76 7.39
N LEU A 183 -11.35 31.78 7.47
CA LEU A 183 -11.03 30.90 6.38
C LEU A 183 -11.88 29.61 6.51
N VAL A 184 -12.57 29.25 5.43
CA VAL A 184 -13.18 27.92 5.28
C VAL A 184 -12.38 27.17 4.24
N THR A 185 -11.84 26.03 4.63
CA THR A 185 -11.07 25.14 3.75
C THR A 185 -11.79 23.81 3.65
N ALA A 186 -11.89 23.25 2.45
CA ALA A 186 -12.44 21.93 2.25
C ALA A 186 -11.46 21.07 1.44
N ILE A 187 -11.34 19.80 1.83
CA ILE A 187 -10.45 18.83 1.20
C ILE A 187 -11.30 17.62 0.83
N THR A 188 -11.22 17.14 -0.42
CA THR A 188 -11.88 15.89 -0.83
C THR A 188 -11.30 14.73 -0.05
N ASN A 189 -12.16 13.86 0.45
CA ASN A 189 -11.72 12.63 1.08
C ASN A 189 -11.07 11.73 0.02
N ARG A 190 -10.09 10.93 0.43
CA ARG A 190 -9.39 10.04 -0.49
C ARG A 190 -10.36 8.96 -1.00
N VAL A 191 -10.42 8.78 -2.32
CA VAL A 191 -11.12 7.64 -2.91
C VAL A 191 -10.26 6.40 -2.66
N PRO A 192 -10.81 5.32 -2.07
CA PRO A 192 -10.10 4.06 -1.97
C PRO A 192 -9.71 3.55 -3.37
N THR A 193 -8.47 3.12 -3.51
CA THR A 193 -7.96 2.61 -4.80
C THR A 193 -7.19 1.32 -4.65
N THR A 194 -6.98 0.85 -3.42
CA THR A 194 -6.11 -0.29 -3.16
C THR A 194 -6.81 -1.43 -2.43
N ALA A 195 -6.41 -2.66 -2.79
CA ALA A 195 -6.70 -3.85 -2.00
C ALA A 195 -5.38 -4.41 -1.43
N THR A 196 -5.46 -5.02 -0.25
CA THR A 196 -4.36 -5.76 0.36
C THR A 196 -4.82 -7.17 0.65
N LEU A 197 -4.13 -8.17 0.09
CA LEU A 197 -4.44 -9.58 0.30
C LEU A 197 -4.12 -10.01 1.75
N LYS A 198 -4.72 -11.10 2.18
CA LYS A 198 -4.40 -11.76 3.46
C LYS A 198 -2.93 -12.16 3.51
N VAL A 199 -2.41 -12.37 4.72
CA VAL A 199 -1.12 -13.05 4.89
C VAL A 199 -1.15 -14.40 4.19
N GLY A 200 0.00 -14.86 3.68
CA GLY A 200 0.03 -16.01 2.77
C GLY A 200 -0.63 -17.27 3.32
N LYS A 201 -0.42 -17.60 4.59
CA LYS A 201 -1.07 -18.75 5.27
C LYS A 201 -2.60 -18.65 5.31
N ASP A 202 -3.13 -17.45 5.54
CA ASP A 202 -4.58 -17.24 5.57
C ASP A 202 -5.15 -17.21 4.16
N PHE A 203 -4.36 -16.74 3.18
CA PHE A 203 -4.73 -16.75 1.77
C PHE A 203 -4.90 -18.18 1.26
N VAL A 204 -3.91 -19.06 1.46
CA VAL A 204 -4.02 -20.46 1.06
C VAL A 204 -5.11 -21.20 1.84
N SER A 205 -5.31 -20.88 3.11
CA SER A 205 -6.44 -21.42 3.90
C SER A 205 -7.78 -20.98 3.33
N THR A 206 -7.87 -19.75 2.81
CA THR A 206 -9.07 -19.25 2.12
C THR A 206 -9.31 -20.03 0.82
N ILE A 207 -8.27 -20.30 0.01
CA ILE A 207 -8.39 -21.16 -1.18
C ILE A 207 -8.94 -22.54 -0.79
N ASN A 208 -8.35 -23.18 0.22
CA ASN A 208 -8.75 -24.52 0.68
C ASN A 208 -10.17 -24.57 1.27
N SER A 209 -10.77 -23.44 1.60
CA SER A 209 -12.13 -23.33 2.11
C SER A 209 -13.19 -22.99 1.03
N LEU A 210 -12.78 -22.89 -0.25
CA LEU A 210 -13.72 -22.54 -1.33
C LEU A 210 -14.78 -23.61 -1.51
N ASP A 211 -16.03 -23.16 -1.75
CA ASP A 211 -17.16 -24.06 -1.91
C ASP A 211 -17.02 -24.86 -3.21
N GLY A 212 -17.30 -26.16 -3.15
CA GLY A 212 -17.19 -27.07 -4.28
C GLY A 212 -15.75 -27.33 -4.75
N LEU A 213 -14.75 -26.97 -3.92
CA LEU A 213 -13.35 -27.15 -4.26
C LEU A 213 -13.04 -28.62 -4.57
N GLY A 214 -12.50 -28.85 -5.78
CA GLY A 214 -11.98 -30.13 -6.23
C GLY A 214 -10.50 -30.01 -6.60
N ASP A 215 -10.06 -30.74 -7.61
CA ASP A 215 -8.71 -30.58 -8.15
C ASP A 215 -8.54 -29.17 -8.71
N ILE A 216 -7.53 -28.44 -8.24
CA ILE A 216 -7.16 -27.14 -8.79
C ILE A 216 -6.13 -27.37 -9.90
N LYS A 217 -6.37 -26.82 -11.10
CA LYS A 217 -5.41 -26.86 -12.20
C LYS A 217 -4.75 -25.51 -12.46
N GLU A 218 -5.47 -24.42 -12.22
CA GLU A 218 -4.96 -23.08 -12.49
C GLU A 218 -5.40 -22.09 -11.39
N PHE A 219 -4.54 -21.13 -11.10
CA PHE A 219 -4.83 -19.93 -10.33
C PHE A 219 -4.56 -18.70 -11.18
N LYS A 220 -5.54 -17.80 -11.32
CA LYS A 220 -5.38 -16.55 -12.11
C LYS A 220 -6.38 -15.47 -11.78
N ARG A 221 -6.11 -14.26 -12.27
CA ARG A 221 -7.03 -13.12 -12.22
C ARG A 221 -8.22 -13.35 -13.16
N SER A 222 -9.42 -13.00 -12.71
CA SER A 222 -10.59 -12.86 -13.58
C SER A 222 -10.63 -11.47 -14.20
N SER A 223 -11.05 -11.38 -15.46
CA SER A 223 -11.28 -10.11 -16.16
C SER A 223 -12.58 -9.41 -15.76
N THR A 224 -13.48 -10.11 -15.07
CA THR A 224 -14.80 -9.63 -14.65
C THR A 224 -15.10 -9.99 -13.21
N ALA A 225 -15.94 -9.21 -12.56
CA ALA A 225 -16.46 -9.53 -11.24
C ALA A 225 -17.19 -10.88 -11.23
N PRO A 226 -17.18 -11.62 -10.12
CA PRO A 226 -17.94 -12.86 -9.99
C PRO A 226 -19.44 -12.58 -10.15
N GLY A 227 -20.16 -13.48 -10.86
CA GLY A 227 -21.61 -13.39 -11.02
C GLY A 227 -22.32 -13.50 -9.66
N ALA A 228 -23.53 -12.94 -9.55
CA ALA A 228 -24.29 -12.91 -8.28
C ALA A 228 -24.58 -14.31 -7.69
N SER A 229 -24.57 -15.36 -8.51
CA SER A 229 -24.78 -16.75 -8.07
C SER A 229 -23.50 -17.49 -7.69
N VAL A 230 -22.33 -16.85 -7.85
CA VAL A 230 -21.02 -17.46 -7.56
C VAL A 230 -20.71 -17.30 -6.08
N SER A 231 -20.47 -18.41 -5.39
CA SER A 231 -20.00 -18.36 -4.00
C SER A 231 -18.54 -17.87 -3.96
N THR A 232 -18.30 -16.79 -3.24
CA THR A 232 -16.98 -16.17 -3.11
C THR A 232 -16.50 -16.15 -1.67
N LYS A 233 -15.19 -16.12 -1.49
CA LYS A 233 -14.55 -15.88 -0.18
C LYS A 233 -13.71 -14.60 -0.25
N LEU A 234 -13.65 -13.89 0.87
CA LEU A 234 -12.83 -12.69 0.98
C LEU A 234 -11.33 -13.07 1.00
N ALA A 235 -10.59 -12.55 0.02
CA ALA A 235 -9.15 -12.77 -0.14
C ALA A 235 -8.29 -11.66 0.50
N SER A 236 -8.89 -10.48 0.71
CA SER A 236 -8.21 -9.33 1.33
C SER A 236 -8.32 -9.36 2.86
N ILE A 237 -7.45 -8.59 3.51
CA ILE A 237 -7.55 -8.33 4.96
C ILE A 237 -8.79 -7.49 5.28
N PRO A 238 -9.34 -7.56 6.51
CA PRO A 238 -10.54 -6.80 6.90
C PRO A 238 -10.40 -5.29 6.79
N THR A 239 -9.18 -4.78 6.92
CA THR A 239 -8.84 -3.34 6.83
C THR A 239 -8.47 -2.89 5.41
N SER A 240 -8.63 -3.76 4.41
CA SER A 240 -8.40 -3.40 3.00
C SER A 240 -9.39 -2.32 2.55
N GLU A 241 -8.91 -1.31 1.84
CA GLU A 241 -9.76 -0.22 1.33
C GLU A 241 -10.84 -0.75 0.38
N ILE A 242 -10.48 -1.67 -0.51
CA ILE A 242 -11.36 -2.35 -1.44
C ILE A 242 -11.21 -3.87 -1.22
N PRO A 243 -12.30 -4.64 -1.20
CA PRO A 243 -12.20 -6.07 -1.05
C PRO A 243 -11.64 -6.76 -2.29
N ALA A 244 -10.94 -7.88 -2.08
CA ALA A 244 -10.62 -8.84 -3.10
C ALA A 244 -11.29 -10.18 -2.78
N TYR A 245 -11.72 -10.89 -3.81
CA TYR A 245 -12.49 -12.13 -3.68
C TYR A 245 -11.82 -13.28 -4.40
N LEU A 246 -12.08 -14.50 -3.91
CA LEU A 246 -11.68 -15.77 -4.50
C LEU A 246 -12.91 -16.63 -4.75
N TRP A 247 -12.92 -17.43 -5.82
CA TRP A 247 -13.87 -18.47 -6.06
C TRP A 247 -13.27 -19.60 -6.90
N TYR A 248 -13.88 -20.76 -6.85
CA TYR A 248 -13.50 -21.92 -7.66
C TYR A 248 -14.52 -22.16 -8.76
N ASP A 249 -14.03 -22.32 -9.99
CA ASP A 249 -14.80 -22.73 -11.15
C ASP A 249 -14.56 -24.20 -11.46
N ALA A 250 -15.51 -25.06 -11.10
CA ALA A 250 -15.39 -26.50 -11.22
C ALA A 250 -15.24 -26.99 -12.68
N PRO A 251 -15.93 -26.40 -13.70
CA PRO A 251 -15.75 -26.80 -15.08
C PRO A 251 -14.32 -26.65 -15.59
N THR A 252 -13.66 -25.54 -15.27
CA THR A 252 -12.26 -25.29 -15.69
C THR A 252 -11.23 -25.70 -14.67
N LYS A 253 -11.66 -26.11 -13.46
CA LYS A 253 -10.80 -26.42 -12.30
C LYS A 253 -9.87 -25.25 -11.93
N THR A 254 -10.38 -24.02 -12.06
CA THR A 254 -9.63 -22.80 -11.87
C THR A 254 -10.05 -22.08 -10.60
N VAL A 255 -9.07 -21.66 -9.79
CA VAL A 255 -9.30 -20.68 -8.74
C VAL A 255 -9.09 -19.29 -9.35
N PHE A 256 -10.15 -18.52 -9.40
CA PHE A 256 -10.11 -17.12 -9.82
C PHE A 256 -10.01 -16.18 -8.63
N TRP A 257 -9.36 -15.05 -8.85
CA TRP A 257 -9.43 -13.91 -7.97
C TRP A 257 -9.85 -12.65 -8.73
N TRP A 258 -10.46 -11.71 -8.01
CA TRP A 258 -10.89 -10.43 -8.57
C TRP A 258 -11.00 -9.36 -7.49
N SER A 259 -10.73 -8.11 -7.86
CA SER A 259 -10.97 -6.91 -7.07
C SER A 259 -11.27 -5.73 -8.00
N ASP A 260 -12.09 -4.79 -7.53
CA ASP A 260 -12.34 -3.49 -8.19
C ASP A 260 -11.25 -2.46 -7.89
N ALA A 261 -10.22 -2.85 -7.16
CA ALA A 261 -9.10 -1.99 -6.82
C ALA A 261 -8.19 -1.71 -8.05
N ASP A 262 -7.71 -0.47 -8.16
CA ASP A 262 -6.70 -0.10 -9.16
C ASP A 262 -5.40 -0.89 -8.95
N THR A 263 -5.05 -1.12 -7.69
CA THR A 263 -3.87 -1.90 -7.30
C THR A 263 -4.21 -2.90 -6.21
N VAL A 264 -3.86 -4.16 -6.44
CA VAL A 264 -3.98 -5.23 -5.44
C VAL A 264 -2.59 -5.60 -4.93
N TYR A 265 -2.30 -5.29 -3.68
CA TYR A 265 -1.03 -5.64 -3.04
C TYR A 265 -1.09 -7.02 -2.40
N ALA A 266 -0.04 -7.81 -2.62
CA ALA A 266 0.25 -8.94 -1.75
C ALA A 266 0.56 -8.44 -0.32
N ASN A 267 0.34 -9.27 0.69
CA ASN A 267 0.70 -8.93 2.06
C ASN A 267 2.23 -8.86 2.22
N GLU A 268 2.72 -8.06 3.17
CA GLU A 268 4.15 -8.05 3.52
C GLU A 268 4.66 -9.44 3.89
N ASP A 269 3.84 -10.25 4.55
CA ASP A 269 4.07 -11.67 4.76
C ASP A 269 3.21 -12.48 3.77
N SER A 270 3.80 -12.86 2.65
CA SER A 270 3.23 -13.74 1.63
C SER A 270 3.76 -15.17 1.73
N SER A 271 4.32 -15.54 2.89
CA SER A 271 4.82 -16.88 3.13
C SER A 271 3.72 -17.92 2.94
N SER A 272 4.06 -19.02 2.27
CA SER A 272 3.15 -20.15 2.03
C SER A 272 1.87 -19.80 1.22
N MET A 273 1.84 -18.69 0.47
CA MET A 273 0.64 -18.21 -0.22
C MET A 273 0.00 -19.24 -1.15
N PHE A 274 0.81 -20.13 -1.75
CA PHE A 274 0.37 -21.23 -2.60
C PHE A 274 0.88 -22.59 -2.11
N PHE A 275 1.16 -22.70 -0.82
CA PHE A 275 1.71 -23.89 -0.23
C PHE A 275 0.79 -25.11 -0.41
N SER A 276 1.35 -26.19 -0.98
CA SER A 276 0.69 -27.49 -1.08
C SER A 276 -0.71 -27.51 -1.72
N LEU A 277 -0.96 -26.66 -2.72
CA LEU A 277 -2.25 -26.62 -3.41
C LEU A 277 -2.58 -27.86 -4.27
N GLY A 278 -1.97 -28.99 -3.99
CA GLY A 278 -2.28 -30.26 -4.65
C GLY A 278 -1.68 -30.36 -6.06
N ASP A 279 -2.51 -30.61 -7.07
CA ASP A 279 -2.07 -30.85 -8.46
C ASP A 279 -2.22 -29.61 -9.34
N VAL A 280 -2.03 -28.39 -8.79
CA VAL A 280 -2.02 -27.15 -9.57
C VAL A 280 -0.94 -27.20 -10.62
N GLU A 281 -1.31 -26.95 -11.86
CA GLU A 281 -0.37 -26.96 -12.98
C GLU A 281 0.17 -25.56 -13.25
N LYS A 282 -0.68 -24.54 -13.09
CA LYS A 282 -0.32 -23.15 -13.42
C LYS A 282 -0.71 -22.16 -12.33
N ILE A 283 0.23 -21.27 -11.99
CA ILE A 283 -0.01 -20.11 -11.12
C ILE A 283 0.33 -18.86 -11.92
N ASP A 284 -0.66 -17.98 -12.06
CA ASP A 284 -0.50 -16.68 -12.70
C ASP A 284 -0.62 -15.56 -11.66
N MET A 285 0.50 -14.86 -11.42
CA MET A 285 0.62 -13.76 -10.47
C MET A 285 0.24 -12.40 -11.07
N ASP A 286 -0.18 -12.36 -12.34
CA ASP A 286 -0.49 -11.08 -12.98
C ASP A 286 -1.57 -10.30 -12.24
N GLY A 287 -1.33 -9.00 -12.09
CA GLY A 287 -2.21 -8.08 -11.37
C GLY A 287 -2.05 -8.07 -9.86
N ILE A 288 -1.16 -8.90 -9.27
CA ILE A 288 -0.80 -8.84 -7.85
C ILE A 288 0.54 -8.11 -7.70
N ASN A 289 0.50 -6.96 -7.04
CA ASN A 289 1.68 -6.14 -6.78
C ASN A 289 2.42 -6.64 -5.54
N THR A 290 3.67 -7.11 -5.71
CA THR A 290 4.48 -7.68 -4.63
C THR A 290 5.53 -6.72 -4.07
N SER A 291 5.54 -5.46 -4.49
CA SER A 291 6.54 -4.46 -4.08
C SER A 291 6.63 -4.20 -2.56
N ARG A 292 5.64 -4.64 -1.78
CA ARG A 292 5.63 -4.51 -0.32
C ARG A 292 6.04 -5.78 0.43
N VAL A 293 6.25 -6.88 -0.31
CA VAL A 293 6.52 -8.20 0.30
C VAL A 293 7.92 -8.24 0.88
N LYS A 294 8.03 -8.69 2.12
CA LYS A 294 9.29 -8.94 2.84
C LYS A 294 9.58 -10.42 3.01
N ASN A 295 8.53 -11.24 3.11
CA ASN A 295 8.64 -12.67 3.33
C ASN A 295 7.91 -13.45 2.21
N MET A 296 8.68 -14.19 1.41
CA MET A 296 8.19 -15.10 0.37
C MET A 296 8.55 -16.57 0.70
N SER A 297 8.85 -16.88 1.97
CA SER A 297 9.23 -18.25 2.32
C SER A 297 8.11 -19.24 1.99
N SER A 298 8.48 -20.36 1.39
CA SER A 298 7.53 -21.40 0.96
C SER A 298 6.39 -20.91 0.03
N MET A 299 6.50 -19.73 -0.59
CA MET A 299 5.39 -19.12 -1.34
C MET A 299 4.85 -20.05 -2.44
N PHE A 300 5.74 -20.73 -3.16
CA PHE A 300 5.42 -21.69 -4.21
C PHE A 300 5.85 -23.11 -3.85
N HIS A 301 6.02 -23.39 -2.55
CA HIS A 301 6.39 -24.72 -2.08
C HIS A 301 5.27 -25.72 -2.37
N SER A 302 5.56 -26.76 -3.11
CA SER A 302 4.59 -27.80 -3.45
C SER A 302 4.78 -29.07 -2.65
N GLY A 303 3.67 -29.62 -2.14
CA GLY A 303 3.67 -30.87 -1.39
C GLY A 303 3.88 -32.13 -2.25
N LYS A 304 3.70 -32.05 -3.57
CA LYS A 304 3.80 -33.20 -4.47
C LYS A 304 4.78 -33.00 -5.61
N ASN A 305 4.63 -31.93 -6.37
CA ASN A 305 5.45 -31.63 -7.54
C ASN A 305 5.51 -30.11 -7.70
N LEU A 306 6.62 -29.60 -8.26
CA LEU A 306 6.66 -28.19 -8.63
C LEU A 306 5.57 -27.92 -9.68
N TYR A 307 4.97 -26.74 -9.62
CA TYR A 307 4.01 -26.30 -10.61
C TYR A 307 4.61 -26.33 -12.01
N ARG A 308 3.82 -26.75 -13.00
CA ARG A 308 4.31 -26.87 -14.38
C ARG A 308 4.69 -25.50 -14.95
N GLU A 309 3.93 -24.46 -14.59
CA GLU A 309 4.15 -23.09 -15.03
C GLU A 309 3.84 -22.10 -13.88
N ILE A 310 4.77 -21.22 -13.59
CA ILE A 310 4.56 -20.09 -12.68
C ILE A 310 4.88 -18.83 -13.46
N ASN A 311 3.87 -17.95 -13.64
CA ASN A 311 4.10 -16.63 -14.22
C ASN A 311 4.64 -15.68 -13.16
N LEU A 312 5.96 -15.44 -13.19
CA LEU A 312 6.69 -14.58 -12.27
C LEU A 312 7.07 -13.22 -12.89
N ALA A 313 6.70 -12.94 -14.14
CA ALA A 313 7.23 -11.82 -14.91
C ALA A 313 7.09 -10.45 -14.24
N ASN A 314 6.02 -10.28 -13.44
CA ASN A 314 5.71 -9.03 -12.72
C ASN A 314 6.01 -9.11 -11.20
N LEU A 315 6.74 -10.13 -10.75
CA LEU A 315 7.04 -10.31 -9.34
C LEU A 315 8.17 -9.35 -8.90
N ASP A 316 7.83 -8.32 -8.16
CA ASP A 316 8.81 -7.42 -7.54
C ASP A 316 9.32 -8.03 -6.23
N THR A 317 10.62 -8.37 -6.20
CA THR A 317 11.30 -8.96 -5.05
C THR A 317 12.22 -7.99 -4.31
N SER A 318 12.21 -6.70 -4.67
CA SER A 318 13.17 -5.69 -4.20
C SER A 318 13.14 -5.42 -2.69
N ASN A 319 12.08 -5.85 -1.99
CA ASN A 319 11.95 -5.71 -0.55
C ASN A 319 12.00 -7.04 0.21
N VAL A 320 12.19 -8.16 -0.48
CA VAL A 320 12.16 -9.50 0.12
C VAL A 320 13.43 -9.77 0.93
N GLU A 321 13.25 -10.22 2.17
CA GLU A 321 14.32 -10.60 3.10
C GLU A 321 14.42 -12.13 3.27
N ASP A 322 13.31 -12.86 3.09
CA ASP A 322 13.25 -14.31 3.25
C ASP A 322 12.64 -14.98 2.02
N MET A 323 13.44 -15.84 1.35
CA MET A 323 13.06 -16.68 0.22
C MET A 323 13.24 -18.18 0.52
N SER A 324 13.33 -18.54 1.81
CA SER A 324 13.53 -19.95 2.20
C SER A 324 12.41 -20.83 1.68
N TYR A 325 12.74 -22.02 1.18
CA TYR A 325 11.79 -23.00 0.62
C TYR A 325 10.91 -22.49 -0.55
N MET A 326 11.19 -21.31 -1.13
CA MET A 326 10.24 -20.67 -2.07
C MET A 326 9.79 -21.56 -3.21
N PHE A 327 10.68 -22.36 -3.79
CA PHE A 327 10.40 -23.29 -4.88
C PHE A 327 10.69 -24.75 -4.50
N ALA A 328 10.74 -25.06 -3.21
CA ALA A 328 10.97 -26.41 -2.73
C ALA A 328 9.80 -27.33 -3.07
N THR A 329 10.09 -28.65 -3.23
CA THR A 329 9.04 -29.64 -3.37
C THR A 329 9.28 -30.82 -2.43
N HIS A 330 8.24 -31.62 -2.17
CA HIS A 330 8.35 -32.91 -1.46
C HIS A 330 7.99 -34.09 -2.36
N GLY A 331 7.80 -33.86 -3.66
CA GLY A 331 7.36 -34.84 -4.61
C GLY A 331 8.44 -35.86 -4.95
N THR A 332 8.03 -37.12 -5.14
CA THR A 332 8.89 -38.22 -5.60
C THR A 332 8.67 -38.53 -7.10
N LYS A 333 7.76 -37.82 -7.75
CA LYS A 333 7.43 -38.12 -9.16
C LYS A 333 8.15 -37.15 -10.09
N THR A 334 8.85 -37.69 -11.06
CA THR A 334 9.32 -36.94 -12.23
C THR A 334 8.12 -36.47 -13.02
N MET A 335 7.90 -35.15 -13.06
CA MET A 335 6.92 -34.57 -13.99
C MET A 335 7.58 -34.41 -15.37
N GLU A 336 6.88 -34.86 -16.39
CA GLU A 336 7.24 -34.51 -17.77
C GLU A 336 6.82 -33.05 -18.05
N ASN A 337 7.67 -32.31 -18.79
CA ASN A 337 7.38 -30.96 -19.28
C ASN A 337 7.33 -29.85 -18.20
N ILE A 338 8.17 -29.90 -17.16
CA ILE A 338 8.41 -28.73 -16.31
C ILE A 338 9.20 -27.70 -17.11
N LEU A 339 8.77 -26.44 -17.08
CA LEU A 339 9.47 -25.35 -17.76
C LEU A 339 10.73 -24.92 -16.98
N PRO A 340 11.75 -24.39 -17.67
CA PRO A 340 12.88 -23.75 -17.05
C PRO A 340 12.42 -22.64 -16.09
N LEU A 341 13.10 -22.51 -14.94
CA LEU A 341 12.83 -21.45 -13.99
C LEU A 341 13.79 -20.27 -14.24
N ASP A 342 13.28 -19.22 -14.86
CA ASP A 342 14.03 -17.98 -15.11
C ASP A 342 13.75 -16.96 -14.01
N LEU A 343 14.76 -16.73 -13.15
CA LEU A 343 14.72 -15.77 -12.05
C LEU A 343 15.67 -14.59 -12.28
N SER A 344 16.09 -14.37 -13.52
CA SER A 344 17.07 -13.33 -13.88
C SER A 344 16.62 -11.90 -13.52
N HIS A 345 15.31 -11.69 -13.39
CA HIS A 345 14.71 -10.41 -13.01
C HIS A 345 14.56 -10.22 -11.49
N PHE A 346 14.85 -11.25 -10.67
CA PHE A 346 14.74 -11.13 -9.21
C PHE A 346 15.80 -10.18 -8.66
N ASN A 347 15.37 -9.24 -7.84
CA ASN A 347 16.25 -8.44 -7.01
C ASN A 347 16.39 -9.11 -5.63
N THR A 348 17.55 -9.71 -5.39
CA THR A 348 17.84 -10.46 -4.16
C THR A 348 18.72 -9.67 -3.16
N SER A 349 18.96 -8.39 -3.43
CA SER A 349 19.90 -7.56 -2.66
C SER A 349 19.57 -7.40 -1.17
N LYS A 350 18.33 -7.67 -0.74
CA LYS A 350 17.92 -7.63 0.67
C LYS A 350 17.75 -9.00 1.30
N VAL A 351 17.86 -10.07 0.52
CA VAL A 351 17.61 -11.43 1.00
C VAL A 351 18.68 -11.87 1.97
N LYS A 352 18.25 -12.40 3.11
CA LYS A 352 19.09 -12.96 4.18
C LYS A 352 19.02 -14.48 4.24
N ASP A 353 17.85 -15.05 3.95
CA ASP A 353 17.63 -16.50 4.01
C ASP A 353 17.18 -17.06 2.64
N MET A 354 18.00 -17.95 2.09
CA MET A 354 17.74 -18.72 0.88
C MET A 354 17.76 -20.24 1.17
N SER A 355 17.65 -20.63 2.44
CA SER A 355 17.71 -22.04 2.81
C SER A 355 16.62 -22.85 2.12
N HIS A 356 16.97 -24.02 1.62
CA HIS A 356 16.06 -24.94 0.92
C HIS A 356 15.32 -24.36 -0.30
N MET A 357 15.72 -23.18 -0.83
CA MET A 357 14.96 -22.46 -1.86
C MET A 357 14.60 -23.32 -3.07
N PHE A 358 15.49 -24.22 -3.48
CA PHE A 358 15.29 -25.12 -4.63
C PHE A 358 15.34 -26.60 -4.23
N SER A 359 15.10 -26.91 -2.96
CA SER A 359 15.17 -28.29 -2.45
C SER A 359 14.19 -29.21 -3.19
N ASN A 360 14.69 -30.38 -3.64
CA ASN A 360 13.93 -31.39 -4.39
C ASN A 360 13.31 -30.89 -5.71
N THR A 361 13.89 -29.88 -6.34
CA THR A 361 13.33 -29.26 -7.55
C THR A 361 13.66 -30.07 -8.81
N PHE A 362 12.67 -30.26 -9.68
CA PHE A 362 12.77 -31.03 -10.93
C PHE A 362 12.97 -30.15 -12.17
N VAL A 363 13.23 -28.85 -12.01
CA VAL A 363 13.43 -27.93 -13.15
C VAL A 363 14.61 -28.36 -14.03
N PRO A 364 14.51 -28.23 -15.36
CA PRO A 364 15.60 -28.62 -16.27
C PRO A 364 16.77 -27.61 -16.26
N SER A 365 16.53 -26.37 -15.87
CA SER A 365 17.56 -25.35 -15.72
C SER A 365 17.12 -24.24 -14.75
N LEU A 366 18.10 -23.61 -14.11
CA LEU A 366 17.94 -22.47 -13.23
C LEU A 366 18.73 -21.28 -13.77
N ASN A 367 18.08 -20.14 -13.96
CA ASN A 367 18.76 -18.88 -14.29
C ASN A 367 18.79 -17.96 -13.05
N ILE A 368 19.85 -18.11 -12.26
CA ILE A 368 20.07 -17.39 -10.98
C ILE A 368 21.39 -16.62 -10.96
N ARG A 369 21.96 -16.38 -12.15
CA ARG A 369 23.28 -15.72 -12.30
C ARG A 369 23.27 -14.27 -11.82
N SER A 370 22.12 -13.62 -11.88
CA SER A 370 21.89 -12.23 -11.46
C SER A 370 21.70 -12.05 -9.96
N PHE A 371 21.66 -13.14 -9.17
CA PHE A 371 21.41 -13.02 -7.74
C PHE A 371 22.51 -12.23 -7.03
N ASP A 372 22.12 -11.17 -6.34
CA ASP A 372 22.97 -10.49 -5.36
C ASP A 372 22.86 -11.22 -4.03
N THR A 373 23.93 -11.95 -3.66
CA THR A 373 23.99 -12.73 -2.44
C THR A 373 24.74 -12.03 -1.31
N SER A 374 25.07 -10.74 -1.47
CA SER A 374 25.93 -9.99 -0.54
C SER A 374 25.34 -9.82 0.87
N ASN A 375 24.03 -10.01 1.04
CA ASN A 375 23.35 -9.97 2.33
C ASN A 375 22.87 -11.33 2.82
N VAL A 376 23.08 -12.41 2.06
CA VAL A 376 22.62 -13.74 2.44
C VAL A 376 23.47 -14.29 3.59
N GLU A 377 22.80 -14.77 4.61
CA GLU A 377 23.40 -15.37 5.82
C GLU A 377 23.20 -16.88 5.84
N ASN A 378 22.08 -17.38 5.29
CA ASN A 378 21.69 -18.79 5.33
C ASN A 378 21.41 -19.34 3.93
N MET A 379 22.18 -20.36 3.54
CA MET A 379 22.04 -21.14 2.30
C MET A 379 21.91 -22.65 2.57
N ARG A 380 21.54 -23.04 3.81
CA ARG A 380 21.41 -24.47 4.17
C ARG A 380 20.55 -25.20 3.16
N ALA A 381 21.06 -26.32 2.63
CA ALA A 381 20.35 -27.25 1.74
C ALA A 381 19.64 -26.59 0.55
N MET A 382 20.13 -25.39 0.11
CA MET A 382 19.48 -24.59 -0.93
C MET A 382 19.28 -25.38 -2.24
N PHE A 383 20.21 -26.26 -2.57
CA PHE A 383 20.22 -27.05 -3.80
C PHE A 383 20.07 -28.55 -3.56
N ILE A 384 19.72 -28.99 -2.34
CA ILE A 384 19.60 -30.41 -2.03
C ILE A 384 18.60 -31.11 -2.97
N ASP A 385 19.00 -32.24 -3.56
CA ASP A 385 18.17 -33.04 -4.49
C ASP A 385 17.74 -32.27 -5.75
N LEU A 386 18.62 -31.51 -6.39
CA LEU A 386 18.43 -30.95 -7.73
C LEU A 386 18.49 -32.07 -8.78
N VAL A 387 17.33 -32.61 -9.13
CA VAL A 387 17.25 -33.88 -9.87
C VAL A 387 17.70 -33.78 -11.33
N ASN A 388 17.58 -32.63 -11.98
CA ASN A 388 17.81 -32.50 -13.43
C ASN A 388 18.92 -31.50 -13.81
N ILE A 389 19.51 -30.79 -12.86
CA ILE A 389 20.55 -29.79 -13.13
C ILE A 389 21.89 -30.51 -13.38
N THR A 390 22.52 -30.24 -14.51
CA THR A 390 23.84 -30.79 -14.87
C THR A 390 24.99 -29.82 -14.66
N ASP A 391 24.71 -28.52 -14.75
CA ASP A 391 25.71 -27.46 -14.71
C ASP A 391 25.26 -26.32 -13.79
N LEU A 392 26.12 -25.92 -12.86
CA LEU A 392 25.83 -24.84 -11.93
C LEU A 392 27.06 -23.95 -11.75
N ASP A 393 26.99 -22.72 -12.24
CA ASP A 393 28.02 -21.70 -12.10
C ASP A 393 27.59 -20.62 -11.10
N LEU A 394 28.20 -20.64 -9.92
CA LEU A 394 27.94 -19.71 -8.81
C LEU A 394 29.18 -18.85 -8.49
N SER A 395 30.14 -18.76 -9.42
CA SER A 395 31.40 -18.03 -9.23
C SER A 395 31.24 -16.52 -9.01
N GLY A 396 30.11 -15.95 -9.42
CA GLY A 396 29.79 -14.52 -9.20
C GLY A 396 29.16 -14.20 -7.85
N TRP A 397 28.89 -15.19 -7.02
CA TRP A 397 28.18 -14.99 -5.76
C TRP A 397 29.09 -14.46 -4.65
N ASN A 398 28.63 -13.43 -3.93
CA ASN A 398 29.29 -12.92 -2.74
C ASN A 398 28.77 -13.65 -1.50
N VAL A 399 29.58 -14.57 -0.97
CA VAL A 399 29.18 -15.42 0.17
C VAL A 399 29.83 -15.02 1.51
N LYS A 400 30.40 -13.82 1.60
CA LYS A 400 31.17 -13.38 2.79
C LYS A 400 30.34 -13.32 4.08
N LYS A 401 29.02 -13.08 3.97
CA LYS A 401 28.11 -13.05 5.13
C LYS A 401 27.48 -14.40 5.43
N VAL A 402 27.59 -15.36 4.51
CA VAL A 402 27.00 -16.68 4.69
C VAL A 402 27.68 -17.39 5.85
N ASN A 403 26.87 -17.82 6.83
CA ASN A 403 27.33 -18.55 8.01
C ASN A 403 26.77 -19.98 8.08
N ASN A 404 25.77 -20.34 7.29
CA ASN A 404 25.16 -21.65 7.24
C ASN A 404 25.05 -22.16 5.79
N ILE A 405 25.82 -23.22 5.48
CA ILE A 405 25.84 -23.91 4.18
C ILE A 405 25.69 -25.43 4.34
N LEU A 406 25.19 -25.88 5.48
CA LEU A 406 25.03 -27.33 5.74
C LEU A 406 24.25 -28.00 4.61
N SER A 407 24.79 -29.12 4.11
CA SER A 407 24.14 -29.94 3.07
C SER A 407 23.78 -29.21 1.78
N LEU A 408 24.53 -28.17 1.40
CA LEU A 408 24.18 -27.25 0.32
C LEU A 408 23.83 -27.91 -1.02
N PHE A 409 24.60 -28.98 -1.42
CA PHE A 409 24.46 -29.70 -2.68
C PHE A 409 24.21 -31.21 -2.48
N VAL A 410 23.63 -31.63 -1.37
CA VAL A 410 23.45 -33.04 -1.07
C VAL A 410 22.56 -33.73 -2.09
N ARG A 411 23.03 -34.88 -2.62
CA ARG A 411 22.30 -35.77 -3.55
C ARG A 411 21.92 -35.14 -4.90
N ASP A 412 22.71 -34.19 -5.39
CA ASP A 412 22.54 -33.65 -6.75
C ASP A 412 23.17 -34.62 -7.77
N HIS A 413 22.56 -35.79 -7.91
CA HIS A 413 23.12 -36.96 -8.57
C HIS A 413 23.46 -36.72 -10.04
N LYS A 414 22.83 -35.78 -10.76
CA LYS A 414 23.10 -35.46 -12.17
C LYS A 414 24.03 -34.27 -12.37
N LEU A 415 24.47 -33.59 -11.30
CA LEU A 415 25.35 -32.45 -11.41
C LEU A 415 26.73 -32.87 -11.88
N LYS A 416 27.17 -32.41 -13.05
CA LYS A 416 28.44 -32.70 -13.69
C LYS A 416 29.47 -31.61 -13.48
N ASN A 417 29.07 -30.36 -13.55
CA ASN A 417 29.98 -29.24 -13.47
C ASN A 417 29.48 -28.25 -12.40
N LEU A 418 30.30 -28.04 -11.38
CA LEU A 418 30.05 -27.09 -10.30
C LEU A 418 31.18 -26.08 -10.18
N ASN A 419 30.90 -24.78 -10.36
CA ASN A 419 31.87 -23.72 -10.24
C ASN A 419 31.56 -22.83 -9.04
N LEU A 420 32.43 -22.85 -8.03
CA LEU A 420 32.37 -22.04 -6.81
C LEU A 420 33.63 -21.15 -6.68
N SER A 421 34.31 -20.86 -7.80
CA SER A 421 35.54 -20.07 -7.74
C SER A 421 35.29 -18.69 -7.13
N GLY A 422 36.20 -18.27 -6.26
CA GLY A 422 36.13 -16.99 -5.56
C GLY A 422 35.24 -16.96 -4.32
N TRP A 423 34.70 -18.10 -3.87
CA TRP A 423 33.95 -18.14 -2.62
C TRP A 423 34.85 -17.98 -1.40
N GLU A 424 34.62 -16.91 -0.63
CA GLU A 424 35.27 -16.64 0.64
C GLU A 424 34.30 -16.93 1.79
N LEU A 425 34.47 -18.07 2.46
CA LEU A 425 33.58 -18.60 3.50
C LEU A 425 34.10 -18.32 4.93
N ASP A 426 34.53 -17.07 5.17
CA ASP A 426 35.16 -16.68 6.42
C ASP A 426 34.21 -16.75 7.64
N SER A 427 32.90 -16.75 7.44
CA SER A 427 31.89 -16.85 8.51
C SER A 427 31.38 -18.27 8.74
N VAL A 428 31.79 -19.24 7.91
CA VAL A 428 31.33 -20.63 8.00
C VAL A 428 32.24 -21.44 8.93
N THR A 429 31.63 -22.18 9.87
CA THR A 429 32.33 -23.09 10.79
C THR A 429 32.01 -24.54 10.52
N ASP A 430 30.93 -24.86 9.85
CA ASP A 430 30.42 -26.20 9.58
C ASP A 430 30.06 -26.40 8.10
N MET A 431 30.72 -27.30 7.44
CA MET A 431 30.54 -27.67 6.04
C MET A 431 30.08 -29.15 5.91
N ASN A 432 29.45 -29.69 6.97
CA ASN A 432 28.99 -31.06 6.97
C ASN A 432 28.15 -31.38 5.75
N SER A 433 28.51 -32.47 5.06
CA SER A 433 27.80 -33.05 3.91
C SER A 433 27.65 -32.11 2.70
N MET A 434 28.43 -30.99 2.58
CA MET A 434 28.22 -29.97 1.55
C MET A 434 28.16 -30.54 0.12
N PHE A 435 28.99 -31.51 -0.23
CA PHE A 435 29.07 -32.15 -1.55
C PHE A 435 28.72 -33.62 -1.52
N SER A 436 27.98 -34.10 -0.50
CA SER A 436 27.69 -35.53 -0.34
C SER A 436 26.73 -36.03 -1.41
N GLY A 437 27.08 -37.15 -2.05
CA GLY A 437 26.24 -37.86 -3.02
C GLY A 437 26.17 -37.20 -4.42
N LEU A 438 27.18 -36.47 -4.84
CA LEU A 438 27.30 -35.92 -6.20
C LEU A 438 27.86 -37.02 -7.14
N LEU A 439 27.03 -38.00 -7.53
CA LEU A 439 27.46 -39.22 -8.21
C LEU A 439 28.04 -38.99 -9.62
N ASP A 440 27.53 -38.06 -10.38
CA ASP A 440 27.93 -37.77 -11.76
C ASP A 440 28.93 -36.59 -11.86
N LEU A 441 29.49 -36.09 -10.75
CA LEU A 441 30.33 -34.90 -10.74
C LEU A 441 31.67 -35.17 -11.49
N ILE A 442 31.88 -34.40 -12.55
CA ILE A 442 33.10 -34.48 -13.40
C ILE A 442 34.07 -33.34 -13.05
N SER A 443 33.51 -32.13 -12.78
CA SER A 443 34.33 -30.94 -12.54
C SER A 443 33.81 -30.16 -11.34
N LEU A 444 34.71 -29.92 -10.37
CA LEU A 444 34.46 -29.04 -9.21
C LEU A 444 35.54 -27.95 -9.19
N ASN A 445 35.17 -26.71 -9.49
CA ASN A 445 36.12 -25.62 -9.44
C ASN A 445 36.02 -24.85 -8.09
N LEU A 446 37.07 -25.01 -7.28
CA LEU A 446 37.24 -24.37 -5.98
C LEU A 446 38.38 -23.33 -5.97
N THR A 447 38.76 -22.76 -7.12
CA THR A 447 39.84 -21.76 -7.21
C THR A 447 39.46 -20.53 -6.36
N GLY A 448 40.31 -20.19 -5.37
CA GLY A 448 40.05 -19.07 -4.45
C GLY A 448 39.03 -19.37 -3.35
N PHE A 449 38.58 -20.62 -3.20
CA PHE A 449 37.70 -21.05 -2.13
C PHE A 449 38.47 -21.06 -0.79
N THR A 450 37.90 -20.37 0.22
CA THR A 450 38.54 -20.29 1.55
C THR A 450 37.71 -21.00 2.63
N THR A 451 38.41 -21.66 3.56
CA THR A 451 37.81 -22.43 4.66
C THR A 451 38.43 -22.12 6.01
N LYS A 452 38.86 -20.85 6.17
CA LYS A 452 39.72 -20.42 7.29
C LYS A 452 39.19 -20.76 8.68
N ASN A 453 37.87 -20.67 8.89
CA ASN A 453 37.22 -20.85 10.19
C ASN A 453 36.44 -22.16 10.28
N VAL A 454 36.49 -23.02 9.26
CA VAL A 454 35.76 -24.30 9.24
C VAL A 454 36.39 -25.29 10.20
N THR A 455 35.59 -25.83 11.08
CA THR A 455 35.99 -26.84 12.07
C THR A 455 35.35 -28.21 11.86
N ASN A 456 34.26 -28.28 11.09
CA ASN A 456 33.57 -29.51 10.76
C ASN A 456 33.42 -29.69 9.24
N MET A 457 33.96 -30.77 8.69
CA MET A 457 33.84 -31.18 7.29
C MET A 457 33.38 -32.66 7.17
N GLU A 458 32.67 -33.13 8.19
CA GLU A 458 32.20 -34.51 8.22
C GLU A 458 31.31 -34.82 7.00
N TYR A 459 31.50 -35.94 6.36
CA TYR A 459 30.78 -36.39 5.14
C TYR A 459 30.84 -35.43 3.95
N MET A 460 31.70 -34.40 3.97
CA MET A 460 31.73 -33.32 2.94
C MET A 460 31.78 -33.87 1.51
N PHE A 461 32.54 -34.94 1.27
CA PHE A 461 32.72 -35.58 -0.04
C PHE A 461 32.24 -37.07 -0.04
N HIS A 462 31.35 -37.43 0.86
CA HIS A 462 30.85 -38.79 0.96
C HIS A 462 30.05 -39.17 -0.30
N GLY A 463 30.34 -40.35 -0.88
CA GLY A 463 29.63 -40.87 -2.05
C GLY A 463 29.97 -40.17 -3.38
N LEU A 464 31.10 -39.49 -3.49
CA LEU A 464 31.69 -39.15 -4.79
C LEU A 464 32.34 -40.43 -5.37
N ILE A 465 32.01 -40.80 -6.59
CA ILE A 465 32.49 -42.00 -7.26
C ILE A 465 33.37 -41.63 -8.43
#